data_3f63c10431d247a8efe02aa5f61730c4
#
_entry.id   3f63c10431d247a8efe02aa5f61730c4
#
_cell.length_a   1.000
_cell.length_b   1.000
_cell.length_c   1.000
_cell.angle_alpha   90.00
_cell.angle_beta   90.00
_cell.angle_gamma   90.00
#
_symmetry.space_group_name_H-M   'P 1'
#
loop_
_entity.id
_entity.type
_entity.pdbx_description
1 polymer ?
#
loop_
_entity_poly.entity_id
_entity_poly.type
_entity_poly.pdbx_seq_one_letter_code
_entity_poly.pdbx_strand_id
1 'polypeptide(L)'
;AEVQHRLKSRDKIGQEYGLSRDKVAKYIRLAGLVSDLMERVDTGEIAFLAAYDLSFVEDTAKQQQIADLMESDSYKVDMKKAGLLRSYYETSKLTDTAIVQILSGEKTRKPKSDKPQPFKIKPTVISKYFTTQQTTKEIEEIIDRALAFYFENWEQEMEGTV
;
A
#
# COMPACT_ATOMS: atom_id res chain seq x y z
N ALA A 1 10.13 -26.86 2.86
CA ALA A 1 10.24 -27.65 1.63
C ALA A 1 9.40 -27.06 0.49
N GLU A 2 8.16 -26.65 0.74
CA GLU A 2 7.25 -26.06 -0.28
C GLU A 2 7.75 -24.74 -0.88
N VAL A 3 8.32 -23.88 -0.06
CA VAL A 3 8.84 -22.58 -0.49
C VAL A 3 10.03 -22.73 -1.45
N GLN A 4 10.91 -23.67 -1.19
CA GLN A 4 12.06 -23.94 -2.08
C GLN A 4 11.63 -24.55 -3.42
N HIS A 5 10.57 -25.36 -3.45
CA HIS A 5 10.07 -25.93 -4.69
C HIS A 5 9.42 -24.86 -5.59
N ARG A 6 8.65 -23.92 -5.02
CA ARG A 6 8.08 -22.77 -5.73
C ARG A 6 9.14 -21.84 -6.33
N LEU A 7 10.21 -21.60 -5.59
CA LEU A 7 11.32 -20.77 -6.06
C LEU A 7 12.01 -21.41 -7.28
N LYS A 8 12.31 -22.71 -7.22
CA LYS A 8 12.89 -23.46 -8.33
C LYS A 8 12.00 -23.49 -9.58
N SER A 9 10.68 -23.56 -9.42
CA SER A 9 9.74 -23.57 -10.54
C SER A 9 9.69 -22.23 -11.29
N ARG A 10 9.71 -21.10 -10.57
CA ARG A 10 9.74 -19.76 -11.17
C ARG A 10 11.05 -19.49 -11.94
N ASP A 11 12.16 -19.97 -11.42
CA ASP A 11 13.46 -19.84 -12.09
C ASP A 11 13.51 -20.67 -13.37
N LYS A 12 12.96 -21.90 -13.36
CA LYS A 12 12.83 -22.74 -14.55
C LYS A 12 11.96 -22.10 -15.63
N ILE A 13 10.77 -21.62 -15.27
CA ILE A 13 9.87 -20.91 -16.19
C ILE A 13 10.56 -19.66 -16.75
N GLY A 14 11.23 -18.90 -15.90
CA GLY A 14 11.98 -17.72 -16.34
C GLY A 14 13.06 -18.05 -17.39
N GLN A 15 13.81 -19.12 -17.18
CA GLN A 15 14.84 -19.57 -18.13
C GLN A 15 14.21 -20.04 -19.44
N GLU A 16 13.10 -20.81 -19.39
CA GLU A 16 12.44 -21.36 -20.56
C GLU A 16 11.87 -20.27 -21.49
N TYR A 17 11.31 -19.20 -20.91
CA TYR A 17 10.66 -18.11 -21.65
C TYR A 17 11.52 -16.84 -21.75
N GLY A 18 12.76 -16.85 -21.30
CA GLY A 18 13.64 -15.67 -21.33
C GLY A 18 13.15 -14.53 -20.42
N LEU A 19 12.44 -14.85 -19.33
CA LEU A 19 11.85 -13.91 -18.40
C LEU A 19 12.65 -13.85 -17.09
N SER A 20 12.74 -12.67 -16.49
CA SER A 20 13.26 -12.56 -15.12
C SER A 20 12.27 -13.18 -14.12
N ARG A 21 12.80 -13.69 -13.01
CA ARG A 21 12.01 -14.24 -11.90
C ARG A 21 10.90 -13.29 -11.43
N ASP A 22 11.21 -11.99 -11.36
CA ASP A 22 10.23 -10.96 -10.96
C ASP A 22 9.12 -10.80 -11.98
N LYS A 23 9.44 -10.96 -13.27
CA LYS A 23 8.44 -10.89 -14.33
C LYS A 23 7.52 -12.10 -14.28
N VAL A 24 8.06 -13.29 -14.05
CA VAL A 24 7.29 -14.52 -13.82
C VAL A 24 6.35 -14.36 -12.62
N ALA A 25 6.85 -13.81 -11.50
CA ALA A 25 6.03 -13.58 -10.31
C ALA A 25 4.86 -12.62 -10.59
N LYS A 26 5.07 -11.59 -11.41
CA LYS A 26 4.00 -10.66 -11.84
C LYS A 26 2.96 -11.37 -12.70
N TYR A 27 3.36 -12.20 -13.66
CA TYR A 27 2.42 -12.98 -14.46
C TYR A 27 1.58 -13.94 -13.62
N ILE A 28 2.20 -14.64 -12.67
CA ILE A 28 1.47 -15.53 -11.74
C ILE A 28 0.42 -14.73 -10.94
N ARG A 29 0.75 -13.50 -10.53
CA ARG A 29 -0.20 -12.68 -9.79
C ARG A 29 -1.37 -12.21 -10.64
N LEU A 30 -1.16 -11.95 -11.93
CA LEU A 30 -2.24 -11.60 -12.87
C LEU A 30 -3.30 -12.69 -13.00
N ALA A 31 -2.94 -13.96 -12.79
CA ALA A 31 -3.90 -15.07 -12.78
C ALA A 31 -4.97 -14.96 -11.68
N GLY A 32 -4.81 -14.04 -10.72
CA GLY A 32 -5.83 -13.71 -9.71
C GLY A 32 -6.85 -12.66 -10.17
N LEU A 33 -6.73 -12.12 -11.38
CA LEU A 33 -7.71 -11.21 -11.95
C LEU A 33 -8.95 -11.98 -12.45
N VAL A 34 -10.12 -11.34 -12.35
CA VAL A 34 -11.34 -11.86 -12.99
C VAL A 34 -11.18 -11.86 -14.52
N SER A 35 -11.91 -12.76 -15.22
CA SER A 35 -11.80 -12.95 -16.67
C SER A 35 -11.93 -11.65 -17.45
N ASP A 36 -12.88 -10.81 -17.07
CA ASP A 36 -13.21 -9.58 -17.79
C ASP A 36 -12.06 -8.54 -17.71
N LEU A 37 -11.37 -8.46 -16.57
CA LEU A 37 -10.16 -7.65 -16.46
C LEU A 37 -8.98 -8.27 -17.23
N MET A 38 -8.87 -9.59 -17.22
CA MET A 38 -7.79 -10.29 -17.91
C MET A 38 -7.91 -10.14 -19.43
N GLU A 39 -9.13 -10.23 -19.98
CA GLU A 39 -9.40 -9.98 -21.39
C GLU A 39 -8.97 -8.55 -21.81
N ARG A 40 -9.24 -7.55 -20.98
CA ARG A 40 -8.80 -6.16 -21.21
C ARG A 40 -7.28 -5.99 -21.16
N VAL A 41 -6.57 -6.83 -20.41
CA VAL A 41 -5.10 -6.89 -20.44
C VAL A 41 -4.62 -7.50 -21.75
N ASP A 42 -5.24 -8.59 -22.20
CA ASP A 42 -4.87 -9.30 -23.43
C ASP A 42 -5.13 -8.43 -24.68
N THR A 43 -6.20 -7.65 -24.68
CA THR A 43 -6.48 -6.66 -25.73
C THR A 43 -5.64 -5.40 -25.66
N GLY A 44 -4.87 -5.22 -24.59
CA GLY A 44 -4.02 -4.04 -24.38
C GLY A 44 -4.77 -2.79 -23.88
N GLU A 45 -6.05 -2.91 -23.52
CA GLU A 45 -6.82 -1.81 -22.92
C GLU A 45 -6.28 -1.47 -21.52
N ILE A 46 -5.88 -2.47 -20.75
CA ILE A 46 -5.18 -2.30 -19.48
C ILE A 46 -3.71 -2.66 -19.65
N ALA A 47 -2.81 -1.71 -19.38
CA ALA A 47 -1.38 -1.96 -19.42
C ALA A 47 -0.94 -2.98 -18.36
N PHE A 48 0.03 -3.85 -18.67
CA PHE A 48 0.53 -4.92 -17.81
C PHE A 48 0.81 -4.48 -16.36
N LEU A 49 1.47 -3.32 -16.16
CA LEU A 49 1.79 -2.83 -14.83
C LEU A 49 0.56 -2.30 -14.08
N ALA A 50 -0.43 -1.73 -14.78
CA ALA A 50 -1.70 -1.34 -14.19
C ALA A 50 -2.49 -2.58 -13.76
N ALA A 51 -2.53 -3.62 -14.59
CA ALA A 51 -3.12 -4.90 -14.24
C ALA A 51 -2.43 -5.57 -13.03
N TYR A 52 -1.11 -5.45 -12.95
CA TYR A 52 -0.36 -5.92 -11.78
C TYR A 52 -0.78 -5.18 -10.49
N ASP A 53 -0.99 -3.87 -10.52
CA ASP A 53 -1.51 -3.14 -9.36
C ASP A 53 -2.96 -3.53 -9.05
N LEU A 54 -3.83 -3.73 -10.06
CA LEU A 54 -5.19 -4.22 -9.86
C LEU A 54 -5.23 -5.60 -9.20
N SER A 55 -4.28 -6.48 -9.50
CA SER A 55 -4.23 -7.83 -8.93
C SER A 55 -4.01 -7.86 -7.40
N PHE A 56 -3.70 -6.73 -6.78
CA PHE A 56 -3.65 -6.59 -5.32
C PHE A 56 -5.02 -6.33 -4.70
N VAL A 57 -6.03 -5.99 -5.48
CA VAL A 57 -7.43 -5.99 -5.07
C VAL A 57 -7.91 -7.44 -5.11
N GLU A 58 -7.76 -8.18 -4.01
CA GLU A 58 -8.04 -9.64 -3.97
C GLU A 58 -9.53 -9.96 -3.88
N ASP A 59 -10.38 -8.97 -3.65
CA ASP A 59 -11.83 -9.09 -3.64
C ASP A 59 -12.36 -9.15 -5.09
N THR A 60 -12.79 -10.33 -5.50
CA THR A 60 -13.29 -10.58 -6.86
C THR A 60 -14.56 -9.79 -7.18
N ALA A 61 -15.41 -9.48 -6.19
CA ALA A 61 -16.60 -8.65 -6.41
C ALA A 61 -16.21 -7.21 -6.75
N LYS A 62 -15.17 -6.67 -6.09
CA LYS A 62 -14.63 -5.34 -6.42
C LYS A 62 -13.91 -5.30 -7.76
N GLN A 63 -13.19 -6.37 -8.10
CA GLN A 63 -12.61 -6.51 -9.43
C GLN A 63 -13.70 -6.53 -10.52
N GLN A 64 -14.78 -7.28 -10.31
CA GLN A 64 -15.90 -7.34 -11.25
C GLN A 64 -16.57 -5.96 -11.37
N GLN A 65 -16.82 -5.27 -10.26
CA GLN A 65 -17.37 -3.92 -10.28
C GLN A 65 -16.49 -2.94 -11.08
N ILE A 66 -15.16 -3.07 -10.98
CA ILE A 66 -14.24 -2.25 -11.79
C ILE A 66 -14.41 -2.57 -13.29
N ALA A 67 -14.49 -3.85 -13.65
CA ALA A 67 -14.70 -4.29 -15.03
C ALA A 67 -16.04 -3.78 -15.59
N ASP A 68 -17.13 -3.92 -14.82
CA ASP A 68 -18.47 -3.47 -15.19
C ASP A 68 -18.53 -1.96 -15.42
N LEU A 69 -17.86 -1.17 -14.57
CA LEU A 69 -17.77 0.29 -14.71
C LEU A 69 -16.90 0.71 -15.91
N MET A 70 -15.88 -0.06 -16.25
CA MET A 70 -15.11 0.17 -17.47
C MET A 70 -15.96 -0.04 -18.72
N GLU A 71 -16.87 -1.01 -18.67
CA GLU A 71 -17.77 -1.31 -19.79
C GLU A 71 -18.93 -0.29 -19.89
N SER A 72 -19.67 -0.10 -18.77
CA SER A 72 -20.89 0.73 -18.75
C SER A 72 -20.61 2.22 -18.94
N ASP A 73 -19.59 2.73 -18.27
CA ASP A 73 -19.26 4.16 -18.22
C ASP A 73 -18.04 4.54 -19.07
N SER A 74 -17.48 3.56 -19.78
CA SER A 74 -16.28 3.73 -20.62
C SER A 74 -15.06 4.29 -19.85
N TYR A 75 -14.98 3.99 -18.55
CA TYR A 75 -13.83 4.38 -17.74
C TYR A 75 -12.58 3.62 -18.17
N LYS A 76 -11.44 4.32 -18.15
CA LYS A 76 -10.13 3.71 -18.42
C LYS A 76 -9.32 3.60 -17.14
N VAL A 77 -8.65 2.47 -16.96
CA VAL A 77 -7.74 2.23 -15.85
C VAL A 77 -6.30 2.40 -16.31
N ASP A 78 -5.70 3.51 -15.97
CA ASP A 78 -4.28 3.77 -16.13
C ASP A 78 -3.48 3.38 -14.89
N MET A 79 -2.16 3.50 -14.94
CA MET A 79 -1.26 3.23 -13.83
C MET A 79 -1.60 4.00 -12.55
N LYS A 80 -2.04 5.25 -12.68
CA LYS A 80 -2.37 6.09 -11.53
C LYS A 80 -3.64 5.60 -10.84
N LYS A 81 -4.69 5.31 -11.61
CA LYS A 81 -5.97 4.80 -11.10
C LYS A 81 -5.79 3.40 -10.49
N ALA A 82 -5.06 2.51 -11.16
CA ALA A 82 -4.74 1.19 -10.63
C ALA A 82 -3.98 1.26 -9.30
N GLY A 83 -2.96 2.11 -9.22
CA GLY A 83 -2.21 2.35 -7.97
C GLY A 83 -3.06 2.97 -6.85
N LEU A 84 -4.07 3.79 -7.18
CA LEU A 84 -5.04 4.31 -6.22
C LEU A 84 -5.98 3.20 -5.72
N LEU A 85 -6.58 2.42 -6.62
CA LEU A 85 -7.45 1.29 -6.27
C LEU A 85 -6.74 0.33 -5.31
N ARG A 86 -5.50 -0.05 -5.64
CA ARG A 86 -4.65 -0.85 -4.77
C ARG A 86 -4.45 -0.19 -3.40
N SER A 87 -4.03 1.08 -3.35
CA SER A 87 -3.74 1.79 -2.10
C SER A 87 -4.97 1.92 -1.21
N TYR A 88 -6.15 2.13 -1.81
CA TYR A 88 -7.42 2.17 -1.07
C TYR A 88 -7.82 0.78 -0.56
N TYR A 89 -7.55 -0.28 -1.33
CA TYR A 89 -7.80 -1.65 -0.90
C TYR A 89 -6.89 -2.06 0.25
N GLU A 90 -5.58 -1.84 0.14
CA GLU A 90 -4.58 -2.14 1.18
C GLU A 90 -4.86 -1.43 2.52
N THR A 91 -5.55 -0.29 2.49
CA THR A 91 -5.95 0.48 3.69
C THR A 91 -7.39 0.21 4.13
N SER A 92 -8.07 -0.79 3.54
CA SER A 92 -9.48 -1.12 3.80
C SER A 92 -10.47 0.05 3.57
N LYS A 93 -10.11 0.98 2.69
CA LYS A 93 -10.91 2.17 2.35
C LYS A 93 -11.52 2.11 0.94
N LEU A 94 -11.36 0.98 0.24
CA LEU A 94 -11.93 0.78 -1.10
C LEU A 94 -13.42 0.40 -0.99
N THR A 95 -14.25 1.41 -0.88
CA THR A 95 -15.72 1.30 -0.95
C THR A 95 -16.18 1.41 -2.41
N ASP A 96 -17.43 0.99 -2.72
CA ASP A 96 -18.01 1.11 -4.05
C ASP A 96 -18.00 2.55 -4.56
N THR A 97 -18.34 3.50 -3.69
CA THR A 97 -18.24 4.93 -4.00
C THR A 97 -16.80 5.37 -4.28
N ALA A 98 -15.82 4.83 -3.56
CA ALA A 98 -14.41 5.14 -3.80
C ALA A 98 -13.94 4.61 -5.16
N ILE A 99 -14.40 3.42 -5.59
CA ILE A 99 -14.11 2.86 -6.91
C ILE A 99 -14.60 3.82 -8.01
N VAL A 100 -15.86 4.23 -7.95
CA VAL A 100 -16.44 5.18 -8.91
C VAL A 100 -15.65 6.50 -8.94
N GLN A 101 -15.36 7.09 -7.78
CA GLN A 101 -14.62 8.35 -7.69
C GLN A 101 -13.17 8.25 -8.21
N ILE A 102 -12.52 7.10 -8.07
CA ILE A 102 -11.19 6.87 -8.62
C ILE A 102 -11.28 6.72 -10.14
N LEU A 103 -12.24 5.95 -10.64
CA LEU A 103 -12.41 5.70 -12.07
C LEU A 103 -12.86 6.95 -12.82
N SER A 104 -13.75 7.77 -12.24
CA SER A 104 -14.16 9.07 -12.81
C SER A 104 -13.05 10.11 -12.78
N GLY A 105 -12.04 9.93 -11.90
CA GLY A 105 -10.95 10.89 -11.73
C GLY A 105 -11.21 11.97 -10.67
N GLU A 106 -12.32 11.92 -9.95
CA GLU A 106 -12.60 12.82 -8.83
C GLU A 106 -11.61 12.59 -7.69
N LYS A 107 -11.24 11.34 -7.43
CA LYS A 107 -10.31 10.94 -6.38
C LYS A 107 -8.92 10.67 -6.97
N THR A 108 -7.99 11.57 -6.73
CA THR A 108 -6.66 11.55 -7.35
C THR A 108 -5.51 11.38 -6.36
N ARG A 109 -5.79 11.33 -5.05
CA ARG A 109 -4.79 11.21 -3.98
C ARG A 109 -4.93 9.89 -3.25
N LYS A 110 -3.79 9.33 -2.85
CA LYS A 110 -3.77 8.12 -1.99
C LYS A 110 -4.50 8.40 -0.67
N PRO A 111 -5.11 7.36 -0.06
CA PRO A 111 -5.73 7.50 1.25
C PRO A 111 -4.67 7.91 2.26
N LYS A 112 -5.05 8.74 3.22
CA LYS A 112 -4.17 9.02 4.35
C LYS A 112 -3.98 7.74 5.14
N SER A 113 -2.72 7.43 5.44
CA SER A 113 -2.39 6.32 6.33
C SER A 113 -2.90 6.62 7.73
N ASP A 114 -3.55 5.65 8.36
CA ASP A 114 -3.94 5.75 9.76
C ASP A 114 -2.75 5.44 10.70
N LYS A 115 -1.59 5.08 10.11
CA LYS A 115 -0.35 4.93 10.87
C LYS A 115 0.12 6.31 11.31
N PRO A 116 0.55 6.46 12.56
CA PRO A 116 1.14 7.70 13.03
C PRO A 116 2.31 8.08 12.11
N GLN A 117 2.31 9.33 11.67
CA GLN A 117 3.40 9.83 10.83
C GLN A 117 4.68 9.86 11.67
N PRO A 118 5.83 9.40 11.12
CA PRO A 118 7.08 9.48 11.86
C PRO A 118 7.39 10.94 12.18
N PHE A 119 7.42 11.26 13.45
CA PHE A 119 7.78 12.59 13.91
C PHE A 119 9.30 12.73 13.91
N LYS A 120 9.80 13.71 13.18
CA LYS A 120 11.24 14.02 13.14
C LYS A 120 11.54 15.18 14.06
N ILE A 121 12.34 14.94 15.11
CA ILE A 121 12.85 15.99 15.98
C ILE A 121 14.00 16.68 15.26
N LYS A 122 13.97 18.02 15.22
CA LYS A 122 15.05 18.80 14.60
C LYS A 122 16.37 18.56 15.34
N PRO A 123 17.51 18.44 14.65
CA PRO A 123 18.83 18.27 15.29
C PRO A 123 19.13 19.34 16.35
N THR A 124 18.68 20.56 16.13
CA THR A 124 18.84 21.69 17.09
C THR A 124 18.09 21.48 18.42
N VAL A 125 17.02 20.67 18.44
CA VAL A 125 16.32 20.32 19.67
C VAL A 125 17.04 19.18 20.37
N ILE A 126 17.46 18.16 19.61
CA ILE A 126 18.19 17.01 20.14
C ILE A 126 19.50 17.48 20.80
N SER A 127 20.29 18.32 20.13
CA SER A 127 21.58 18.80 20.62
C SER A 127 21.54 19.65 21.90
N LYS A 128 20.36 20.11 22.33
CA LYS A 128 20.18 20.77 23.61
C LYS A 128 20.24 19.84 24.81
N TYR A 129 19.84 18.57 24.61
CA TYR A 129 19.64 17.61 25.69
C TYR A 129 20.52 16.37 25.57
N PHE A 130 21.05 16.11 24.37
CA PHE A 130 21.83 14.92 24.07
C PHE A 130 23.21 15.29 23.53
N THR A 131 24.21 14.49 23.88
CA THR A 131 25.58 14.62 23.41
C THR A 131 25.84 13.68 22.23
N THR A 132 26.92 13.93 21.47
CA THR A 132 27.33 13.08 20.35
C THR A 132 27.81 11.68 20.76
N GLN A 133 27.97 11.42 22.07
CA GLN A 133 28.40 10.11 22.58
C GLN A 133 27.22 9.15 22.82
N GLN A 134 25.98 9.65 22.83
CA GLN A 134 24.80 8.81 23.04
C GLN A 134 24.36 8.16 21.73
N THR A 135 24.06 6.89 21.80
CA THR A 135 23.52 6.14 20.68
C THR A 135 22.04 6.48 20.43
N THR A 136 21.54 6.25 19.21
CA THR A 136 20.14 6.45 18.85
C THR A 136 19.20 5.70 19.81
N LYS A 137 19.57 4.48 20.21
CA LYS A 137 18.78 3.65 21.13
C LYS A 137 18.66 4.27 22.53
N GLU A 138 19.77 4.78 23.07
CA GLU A 138 19.76 5.48 24.35
C GLU A 138 18.92 6.76 24.32
N ILE A 139 18.97 7.50 23.20
CA ILE A 139 18.14 8.69 22.99
C ILE A 139 16.65 8.31 22.95
N GLU A 140 16.28 7.26 22.22
CA GLU A 140 14.91 6.74 22.15
C GLU A 140 14.39 6.32 23.52
N GLU A 141 15.17 5.58 24.31
CA GLU A 141 14.81 5.15 25.66
C GLU A 141 14.61 6.30 26.64
N ILE A 142 15.39 7.37 26.50
CA ILE A 142 15.24 8.59 27.32
C ILE A 142 13.99 9.36 26.93
N ILE A 143 13.73 9.48 25.62
CA ILE A 143 12.52 10.15 25.11
C ILE A 143 11.26 9.38 25.54
N ASP A 144 11.26 8.05 25.44
CA ASP A 144 10.13 7.22 25.82
C ASP A 144 9.78 7.41 27.30
N ARG A 145 10.79 7.35 28.18
CA ARG A 145 10.61 7.61 29.61
C ARG A 145 10.14 9.03 29.91
N ALA A 146 10.67 10.02 29.20
CA ALA A 146 10.28 11.41 29.41
C ALA A 146 8.81 11.65 28.98
N LEU A 147 8.37 11.00 27.89
CA LEU A 147 6.98 11.06 27.44
C LEU A 147 6.05 10.34 28.40
N ALA A 148 6.42 9.14 28.87
CA ALA A 148 5.64 8.42 29.87
C ALA A 148 5.44 9.26 31.12
N PHE A 149 6.53 9.83 31.67
CA PHE A 149 6.46 10.71 32.83
C PHE A 149 5.60 11.96 32.58
N TYR A 150 5.69 12.58 31.40
CA TYR A 150 4.89 13.75 31.04
C TYR A 150 3.38 13.41 31.03
N PHE A 151 2.99 12.32 30.38
CA PHE A 151 1.58 11.95 30.28
C PHE A 151 0.99 11.45 31.60
N GLU A 152 1.75 10.71 32.43
CA GLU A 152 1.32 10.32 33.77
C GLU A 152 1.04 11.54 34.69
N ASN A 153 1.86 12.58 34.60
CA ASN A 153 1.65 13.79 35.40
C ASN A 153 0.61 14.75 34.79
N TRP A 154 0.44 14.73 33.47
CA TRP A 154 -0.57 15.54 32.77
C TRP A 154 -1.99 15.19 33.19
N GLU A 155 -2.29 13.92 33.37
CA GLU A 155 -3.60 13.45 33.86
C GLU A 155 -3.90 13.99 35.26
N GLN A 156 -2.89 14.07 36.14
CA GLN A 156 -3.06 14.60 37.49
C GLN A 156 -3.28 16.13 37.53
N GLU A 157 -2.68 16.89 36.62
CA GLU A 157 -2.92 18.35 36.51
C GLU A 157 -4.31 18.66 35.96
N MET A 158 -4.84 17.84 35.07
CA MET A 158 -6.19 18.02 34.52
C MET A 158 -7.29 17.66 35.50
N GLU A 159 -7.09 16.68 36.40
CA GLU A 159 -8.05 16.32 37.46
C GLU A 159 -8.04 17.30 38.64
N GLY A 160 -6.97 18.07 38.83
CA GLY A 160 -6.83 19.05 39.91
C GLY A 160 -7.43 20.43 39.63
N THR A 161 -8.03 20.65 38.46
CA THR A 161 -8.57 21.97 38.02
C THR A 161 -10.11 21.97 37.91
N VAL A 162 -10.80 21.27 38.82
CA VAL A 162 -12.28 21.34 38.97
C VAL A 162 -12.64 22.03 40.27
#